data_e18ffeeef5eae1504e04f63900b0389e
#
_entry.id   e18ffeeef5eae1504e04f63900b0389e
#
_cell.length_a   1.000
_cell.length_b   1.000
_cell.length_c   1.000
_cell.angle_alpha   90.00
_cell.angle_beta   90.00
_cell.angle_gamma   90.00
#
_symmetry.space_group_name_H-M   'P 1'
#
loop_
_entity.id
_entity.type
_entity.pdbx_description
1 polymer ?
#
loop_
_entity_poly.entity_id
_entity_poly.type
_entity_poly.pdbx_seq_one_letter_code
_entity_poly.pdbx_strand_id
1 'polypeptide(L)'
;ALVLANYPDRDGRLANGVGLDTPASTVEALRLMAAAGYRVEGAPADADALMARLLSGPTNADPRRAGGERLPLATYRAWFDALPWEVRTQVADRWGPPESDPAADGGAFALAVHRLGAVAVAIQPA
;
A
#
# COMPACT_ATOMS: atom_id res chain seq x y z
N ALA A 1 -0.04 0.20 -10.66
CA ALA A 1 -0.67 0.10 -9.33
C ALA A 1 -1.89 1.01 -9.27
N LEU A 2 -2.90 0.59 -8.51
CA LEU A 2 -4.04 1.42 -8.10
C LEU A 2 -3.80 1.79 -6.62
N VAL A 3 -3.76 3.07 -6.29
CA VAL A 3 -3.53 3.55 -4.93
C VAL A 3 -4.81 4.21 -4.42
N LEU A 4 -5.37 3.66 -3.34
CA LEU A 4 -6.62 4.10 -2.76
C LEU A 4 -6.36 5.07 -1.61
N ALA A 5 -7.12 6.16 -1.56
CA ALA A 5 -7.00 7.16 -0.52
C ALA A 5 -7.34 6.59 0.86
N ASN A 6 -6.63 7.05 1.88
CA ASN A 6 -6.93 6.78 3.29
C ASN A 6 -6.66 8.04 4.12
N TYR A 7 -7.57 9.01 4.01
CA TYR A 7 -7.49 10.26 4.74
C TYR A 7 -8.85 10.58 5.37
N PRO A 8 -8.94 10.83 6.67
CA PRO A 8 -7.90 10.63 7.69
C PRO A 8 -7.57 9.15 7.95
N ASP A 9 -6.45 8.88 8.64
CA ASP A 9 -5.86 7.56 8.88
C ASP A 9 -6.70 6.64 9.77
N ARG A 10 -7.84 6.19 9.24
CA ARG A 10 -8.77 5.29 9.92
C ARG A 10 -9.24 4.23 8.96
N ASP A 11 -9.35 2.99 9.42
CA ASP A 11 -9.88 1.88 8.63
C ASP A 11 -11.27 2.17 8.05
N GLY A 12 -12.13 2.86 8.79
CA GLY A 12 -13.46 3.30 8.33
C GLY A 12 -13.45 4.43 7.28
N ARG A 13 -12.28 4.95 6.89
CA ARG A 13 -12.09 5.95 5.84
C ARG A 13 -11.24 5.45 4.68
N LEU A 14 -10.87 4.18 4.72
CA LEU A 14 -10.12 3.54 3.66
C LEU A 14 -10.93 3.55 2.36
N ALA A 15 -10.27 3.90 1.26
CA ALA A 15 -10.89 4.03 -0.07
C ALA A 15 -12.06 5.05 -0.13
N ASN A 16 -12.10 6.03 0.78
CA ASN A 16 -13.16 7.03 0.77
C ASN A 16 -12.91 8.06 -0.34
N GLY A 17 -13.87 8.20 -1.23
CA GLY A 17 -13.87 9.21 -2.29
C GLY A 17 -15.17 10.01 -2.25
N VAL A 18 -15.09 11.34 -2.30
CA VAL A 18 -16.29 12.19 -2.31
C VAL A 18 -17.00 12.03 -3.65
N GLY A 19 -18.22 11.50 -3.61
CA GLY A 19 -19.05 11.31 -4.82
C GLY A 19 -18.62 10.15 -5.73
N LEU A 20 -17.62 9.35 -5.32
CA LEU A 20 -17.16 8.17 -6.06
C LEU A 20 -17.21 6.93 -5.17
N ASP A 21 -17.84 5.87 -5.64
CA ASP A 21 -17.68 4.53 -5.08
C ASP A 21 -16.29 3.99 -5.50
N THR A 22 -15.27 4.34 -4.73
CA THR A 22 -13.88 4.00 -5.03
C THR A 22 -13.64 2.48 -5.01
N PRO A 23 -14.17 1.69 -4.03
CA PRO A 23 -14.03 0.25 -4.06
C PRO A 23 -14.64 -0.39 -5.31
N ALA A 24 -15.89 -0.07 -5.65
CA ALA A 24 -16.53 -0.60 -6.85
C ALA A 24 -15.80 -0.18 -8.14
N SER A 25 -15.37 1.09 -8.22
CA SER A 25 -14.58 1.60 -9.35
C SER A 25 -13.24 0.88 -9.49
N THR A 26 -12.60 0.53 -8.37
CA THR A 26 -11.35 -0.24 -8.37
C THR A 26 -11.55 -1.65 -8.91
N VAL A 27 -12.60 -2.34 -8.48
CA VAL A 27 -12.94 -3.68 -8.99
C VAL A 27 -13.22 -3.63 -10.50
N GLU A 28 -13.97 -2.63 -10.96
CA GLU A 28 -14.24 -2.45 -12.38
C GLU A 28 -12.96 -2.14 -13.17
N ALA A 29 -12.07 -1.30 -12.65
CA ALA A 29 -10.78 -1.05 -13.27
C ALA A 29 -9.95 -2.34 -13.41
N LEU A 30 -9.89 -3.18 -12.38
CA LEU A 30 -9.20 -4.48 -12.43
C LEU A 30 -9.82 -5.40 -13.49
N ARG A 31 -11.15 -5.45 -13.59
CA ARG A 31 -11.87 -6.21 -14.61
C ARG A 31 -11.51 -5.73 -16.03
N LEU A 32 -11.52 -4.42 -16.26
CA LEU A 32 -11.15 -3.81 -17.53
C LEU A 32 -9.68 -4.06 -17.89
N MET A 33 -8.78 -3.99 -16.92
CA MET A 33 -7.36 -4.32 -17.12
C MET A 33 -7.20 -5.79 -17.56
N ALA A 34 -7.89 -6.72 -16.90
CA ALA A 34 -7.88 -8.13 -17.27
C ALA A 34 -8.41 -8.32 -18.71
N ALA A 35 -9.52 -7.67 -19.05
CA ALA A 35 -10.08 -7.70 -20.41
C ALA A 35 -9.13 -7.11 -21.48
N ALA A 36 -8.31 -6.13 -21.09
CA ALA A 36 -7.27 -5.54 -21.95
C ALA A 36 -5.97 -6.37 -22.03
N GLY A 37 -5.95 -7.57 -21.42
CA GLY A 37 -4.82 -8.49 -21.52
C GLY A 37 -3.75 -8.34 -20.42
N TYR A 38 -3.98 -7.49 -19.40
CA TYR A 38 -3.10 -7.49 -18.23
C TYR A 38 -3.32 -8.76 -17.41
N ARG A 39 -2.23 -9.32 -16.88
CA ARG A 39 -2.31 -10.46 -15.98
C ARG A 39 -2.79 -10.00 -14.59
N VAL A 40 -4.10 -10.14 -14.34
CA VAL A 40 -4.73 -9.85 -13.06
C VAL A 40 -5.12 -11.17 -12.41
N GLU A 41 -4.53 -11.48 -11.26
CA GLU A 41 -4.71 -12.76 -10.55
C GLU A 41 -5.36 -12.53 -9.19
N GLY A 42 -6.39 -13.32 -8.87
CA GLY A 42 -7.09 -13.24 -7.60
C GLY A 42 -7.77 -11.88 -7.38
N ALA A 43 -8.33 -11.30 -8.45
CA ALA A 43 -9.11 -10.07 -8.34
C ALA A 43 -10.31 -10.28 -7.41
N PRO A 44 -10.64 -9.31 -6.53
CA PRO A 44 -11.85 -9.34 -5.74
C PRO A 44 -13.10 -9.39 -6.64
N ALA A 45 -14.11 -10.14 -6.23
CA ALA A 45 -15.34 -10.27 -6.99
C ALA A 45 -16.20 -8.99 -6.98
N ASP A 46 -16.13 -8.24 -5.88
CA ASP A 46 -16.93 -7.04 -5.63
C ASP A 46 -16.21 -6.07 -4.66
N ALA A 47 -16.85 -4.96 -4.36
CA ALA A 47 -16.35 -3.92 -3.47
C ALA A 47 -16.12 -4.44 -2.04
N ASP A 48 -17.03 -5.28 -1.52
CA ASP A 48 -16.92 -5.82 -0.17
C ASP A 48 -15.72 -6.78 -0.05
N ALA A 49 -15.52 -7.64 -1.03
CA ALA A 49 -14.37 -8.54 -1.12
C ALA A 49 -13.04 -7.75 -1.24
N LEU A 50 -13.02 -6.64 -1.98
CA LEU A 50 -11.88 -5.75 -2.03
C LEU A 50 -11.59 -5.15 -0.66
N MET A 51 -12.59 -4.58 0.00
CA MET A 51 -12.44 -3.97 1.32
C MET A 51 -11.99 -4.97 2.37
N ALA A 52 -12.58 -6.17 2.38
CA ALA A 52 -12.17 -7.26 3.27
C ALA A 52 -10.69 -7.62 3.07
N ARG A 53 -10.23 -7.69 1.81
CA ARG A 53 -8.84 -7.97 1.48
C ARG A 53 -7.90 -6.85 1.95
N LEU A 54 -8.24 -5.59 1.72
CA LEU A 54 -7.40 -4.46 2.15
C LEU A 54 -7.29 -4.40 3.68
N LEU A 55 -8.40 -4.62 4.39
CA LEU A 55 -8.46 -4.61 5.85
C LEU A 55 -7.82 -5.86 6.50
N SER A 56 -7.60 -6.93 5.76
CA SER A 56 -6.88 -8.11 6.26
C SER A 56 -5.37 -7.93 6.34
N GLY A 57 -4.82 -6.92 5.67
CA GLY A 57 -3.39 -6.59 5.67
C GLY A 57 -3.06 -5.32 6.46
N PRO A 58 -1.81 -4.84 6.37
CA PRO A 58 -1.39 -3.58 6.97
C PRO A 58 -2.24 -2.41 6.48
N THR A 59 -2.57 -1.49 7.39
CA THR A 59 -3.22 -0.22 7.09
C THR A 59 -2.49 0.91 7.82
N ASN A 60 -2.82 2.18 7.54
CA ASN A 60 -2.23 3.29 8.30
C ASN A 60 -2.65 3.26 9.78
N ALA A 61 -3.83 2.74 10.09
CA ALA A 61 -4.30 2.58 11.48
C ALA A 61 -3.62 1.40 12.20
N ASP A 62 -3.20 0.38 11.46
CA ASP A 62 -2.54 -0.81 12.01
C ASP A 62 -1.45 -1.33 11.04
N PRO A 63 -0.26 -0.71 11.04
CA PRO A 63 0.82 -1.06 10.13
C PRO A 63 1.47 -2.42 10.46
N ARG A 64 1.20 -2.99 11.63
CA ARG A 64 1.78 -4.29 12.06
C ARG A 64 0.89 -5.49 11.74
N ARG A 65 -0.28 -5.27 11.17
CA ARG A 65 -1.17 -6.36 10.76
C ARG A 65 -0.47 -7.26 9.74
N ALA A 66 -0.64 -8.56 9.88
CA ALA A 66 -0.02 -9.54 8.98
C ALA A 66 -0.55 -9.41 7.54
N GLY A 67 0.25 -9.81 6.57
CA GLY A 67 -0.11 -9.72 5.14
C GLY A 67 0.51 -8.51 4.45
N GLY A 68 0.06 -8.22 3.24
CA GLY A 68 0.65 -7.20 2.38
C GLY A 68 2.03 -7.58 1.83
N GLU A 69 2.64 -6.67 1.11
CA GLU A 69 4.01 -6.83 0.62
C GLU A 69 5.01 -6.40 1.70
N ARG A 70 6.22 -6.95 1.63
CA ARG A 70 7.30 -6.57 2.54
C ARG A 70 8.48 -6.02 1.75
N LEU A 71 8.99 -4.86 2.19
CA LEU A 71 10.21 -4.27 1.64
C LEU A 71 11.36 -4.50 2.63
N PRO A 72 12.35 -5.37 2.31
CA PRO A 72 13.51 -5.55 3.17
C PRO A 72 14.25 -4.22 3.42
N LEU A 73 14.65 -3.96 4.67
CA LEU A 73 15.40 -2.75 5.02
C LEU A 73 16.71 -2.63 4.23
N ALA A 74 17.36 -3.75 3.92
CA ALA A 74 18.54 -3.74 3.07
C ALA A 74 18.26 -3.19 1.67
N THR A 75 17.11 -3.57 1.07
CA THR A 75 16.69 -3.05 -0.24
C THR A 75 16.34 -1.58 -0.16
N TYR A 76 15.61 -1.17 0.88
CA TYR A 76 15.32 0.24 1.14
C TYR A 76 16.60 1.07 1.28
N ARG A 77 17.57 0.60 2.08
CA ARG A 77 18.85 1.30 2.30
C ARG A 77 19.65 1.45 1.01
N ALA A 78 19.74 0.38 0.21
CA ALA A 78 20.45 0.46 -1.07
C ALA A 78 19.87 1.53 -2.01
N TRP A 79 18.55 1.66 -2.03
CA TRP A 79 17.87 2.72 -2.76
C TRP A 79 18.02 4.10 -2.10
N PHE A 80 17.87 4.19 -0.78
CA PHE A 80 17.95 5.43 -0.02
C PHE A 80 19.36 6.05 -0.09
N ASP A 81 20.40 5.23 0.01
CA ASP A 81 21.80 5.66 -0.02
C ASP A 81 22.20 6.20 -1.41
N ALA A 82 21.47 5.87 -2.46
CA ALA A 82 21.67 6.44 -3.79
C ALA A 82 21.04 7.83 -3.98
N LEU A 83 20.23 8.30 -3.03
CA LEU A 83 19.66 9.66 -3.07
C LEU A 83 20.70 10.72 -2.73
N PRO A 84 20.52 11.98 -3.20
CA PRO A 84 21.34 13.12 -2.79
C PRO A 84 21.43 13.23 -1.25
N TRP A 85 22.60 13.63 -0.74
CA TRP A 85 22.85 13.68 0.70
C TRP A 85 21.86 14.61 1.43
N GLU A 86 21.50 15.73 0.81
CA GLU A 86 20.56 16.70 1.35
C GLU A 86 19.18 16.06 1.62
N VAL A 87 18.72 15.23 0.68
CA VAL A 87 17.43 14.51 0.82
C VAL A 87 17.52 13.49 1.95
N ARG A 88 18.63 12.72 2.00
CA ARG A 88 18.83 11.73 3.06
C ARG A 88 18.87 12.37 4.43
N THR A 89 19.56 13.50 4.57
CA THR A 89 19.63 14.25 5.82
C THR A 89 18.26 14.75 6.24
N GLN A 90 17.51 15.39 5.34
CA GLN A 90 16.16 15.88 5.65
C GLN A 90 15.21 14.75 6.10
N VAL A 91 15.27 13.60 5.45
CA VAL A 91 14.44 12.44 5.82
C VAL A 91 14.87 11.89 7.18
N ALA A 92 16.18 11.73 7.41
CA ALA A 92 16.69 11.21 8.67
C ALA A 92 16.41 12.16 9.85
N ASP A 93 16.53 13.46 9.65
CA ASP A 93 16.24 14.47 10.68
C ASP A 93 14.74 14.51 11.02
N ARG A 94 13.88 14.29 10.03
CA ARG A 94 12.44 14.34 10.22
C ARG A 94 11.85 13.06 10.80
N TRP A 95 12.33 11.90 10.36
CA TRP A 95 11.70 10.61 10.60
C TRP A 95 12.58 9.64 11.39
N GLY A 96 13.85 9.96 11.60
CA GLY A 96 14.79 9.08 12.27
C GLY A 96 15.29 7.92 11.40
N PRO A 97 15.95 6.93 12.00
CA PRO A 97 16.43 5.77 11.28
C PRO A 97 15.26 4.86 10.86
N PRO A 98 15.37 4.17 9.72
CA PRO A 98 14.29 3.36 9.17
C PRO A 98 13.83 2.21 10.10
N GLU A 99 14.69 1.75 11.00
CA GLU A 99 14.36 0.73 11.99
C GLU A 99 13.37 1.21 13.06
N SER A 100 13.27 2.52 13.27
CA SER A 100 12.34 3.13 14.23
C SER A 100 10.95 3.41 13.64
N ASP A 101 10.76 3.20 12.34
CA ASP A 101 9.48 3.39 11.68
C ASP A 101 8.44 2.42 12.22
N PRO A 102 7.19 2.87 12.52
CA PRO A 102 6.12 2.00 13.01
C PRO A 102 5.79 0.81 12.10
N ALA A 103 6.02 0.95 10.78
CA ALA A 103 5.83 -0.12 9.81
C ALA A 103 7.01 -1.08 9.70
N ALA A 104 8.15 -0.78 10.38
CA ALA A 104 9.31 -1.65 10.39
C ALA A 104 9.13 -2.80 11.39
N ASP A 105 9.26 -4.02 10.90
CA ASP A 105 9.20 -5.25 11.70
C ASP A 105 10.07 -6.33 11.07
N GLY A 106 10.83 -7.04 11.91
CA GLY A 106 11.63 -8.19 11.45
C GLY A 106 12.60 -7.89 10.30
N GLY A 107 13.17 -6.67 10.25
CA GLY A 107 14.12 -6.27 9.21
C GLY A 107 13.50 -5.88 7.86
N ALA A 108 12.20 -5.60 7.82
CA ALA A 108 11.49 -5.14 6.63
C ALA A 108 10.38 -4.16 6.98
N PHE A 109 10.00 -3.30 6.06
CA PHE A 109 8.75 -2.55 6.14
C PHE A 109 7.57 -3.41 5.73
N ALA A 110 6.48 -3.36 6.49
CA ALA A 110 5.18 -3.86 6.06
C ALA A 110 4.52 -2.79 5.18
N LEU A 111 4.14 -3.18 3.97
CA LEU A 111 3.51 -2.27 3.02
C LEU A 111 2.03 -2.63 2.85
N ALA A 112 1.16 -1.62 2.90
CA ALA A 112 -0.25 -1.76 2.59
C ALA A 112 -0.47 -1.93 1.07
N VAL A 113 0.14 -2.97 0.51
CA VAL A 113 0.15 -3.29 -0.92
C VAL A 113 -0.30 -4.74 -1.11
N HIS A 114 -1.28 -4.94 -1.99
CA HIS A 114 -1.81 -6.25 -2.35
C HIS A 114 -1.54 -6.52 -3.84
N ARG A 115 -0.67 -7.47 -4.11
CA ARG A 115 -0.34 -7.87 -5.48
C ARG A 115 -1.42 -8.77 -6.07
N LEU A 116 -1.78 -8.51 -7.32
CA LEU A 116 -2.76 -9.23 -8.11
C LEU A 116 -2.14 -9.59 -9.48
N GLY A 117 -1.16 -10.48 -9.47
CA GLY A 117 -0.37 -10.79 -10.67
C GLY A 117 0.55 -9.63 -11.08
N ALA A 118 0.34 -9.07 -12.26
CA ALA A 118 1.10 -7.91 -12.76
C ALA A 118 0.54 -6.56 -12.28
N VAL A 119 -0.57 -6.57 -11.53
CA VAL A 119 -1.21 -5.38 -10.98
C VAL A 119 -1.08 -5.40 -9.46
N ALA A 120 -1.11 -4.24 -8.83
CA ALA A 120 -1.19 -4.10 -7.39
C ALA A 120 -2.25 -3.07 -7.00
N VAL A 121 -2.92 -3.32 -5.88
CA VAL A 121 -3.77 -2.35 -5.19
C VAL A 121 -3.08 -1.99 -3.88
N ALA A 122 -2.98 -0.71 -3.58
CA ALA A 122 -2.32 -0.21 -2.39
C ALA A 122 -3.19 0.81 -1.65
N ILE A 123 -2.94 0.95 -0.36
CA ILE A 123 -3.48 2.03 0.46
C ILE A 123 -2.45 3.16 0.44
N GLN A 124 -2.91 4.40 0.23
CA GLN A 124 -2.06 5.58 0.30
C GLN A 124 -1.44 5.67 1.71
N PRO A 125 -0.11 5.76 1.82
CA PRO A 125 0.53 5.95 3.12
C PRO A 125 0.15 7.30 3.74
N ALA A 126 0.14 7.36 5.07
CA ALA A 126 -0.17 8.56 5.85
C ALA A 126 0.98 9.56 5.80
#